data_2d5d8d271efa9d390c73e961696dbc77
#
_entry.id   2d5d8d271efa9d390c73e961696dbc77
#
_cell.length_a   1.000
_cell.length_b   1.000
_cell.length_c   1.000
_cell.angle_alpha   90.00
_cell.angle_beta   90.00
_cell.angle_gamma   90.00
#
_symmetry.space_group_name_H-M   'P 1'
#
loop_
_entity.id
_entity.type
_entity.pdbx_description
1 polymer ?
#
loop_
_entity_poly.entity_id
_entity_poly.type
_entity_poly.pdbx_seq_one_letter_code
_entity_poly.pdbx_strand_id
1 'polypeptide(L)'
;MQFRCVPMDNAAGARFRETGLDDGGNRLHRQIADHASPCRHCLAEAVRGEAVLLGSYHFGRPNGIYWTPSPIWVHADSCPRFEHLDRIPEIVRNRLVSVRAYDARDFCLYDLGDVSDGRDVDALIQRCLGDSRTDFVNIHTARPGCFLCRVERA
;
A
#
# COMPACT_ATOMS: atom_id res chain seq x y z
N MET A 1 17.35 0.37 12.08
CA MET A 1 17.13 -0.75 11.12
C MET A 1 16.66 -0.16 9.82
N GLN A 2 17.27 -0.57 8.71
CA GLN A 2 16.83 -0.12 7.38
C GLN A 2 15.56 -0.87 6.94
N PHE A 3 14.69 -0.16 6.25
CA PHE A 3 13.47 -0.72 5.70
C PHE A 3 13.17 -0.16 4.30
N ARG A 4 12.28 -0.81 3.60
CA ARG A 4 11.72 -0.33 2.33
C ARG A 4 10.20 -0.44 2.33
N CYS A 5 9.55 0.57 1.76
CA CYS A 5 8.14 0.49 1.41
C CYS A 5 8.00 -0.15 0.03
N VAL A 6 7.30 -1.27 -0.04
CA VAL A 6 7.10 -2.06 -1.27
C VAL A 6 5.75 -1.66 -1.88
N PRO A 7 5.78 -0.97 -3.02
CA PRO A 7 4.57 -0.59 -3.75
C PRO A 7 4.02 -1.74 -4.60
N MET A 8 2.93 -1.48 -5.31
CA MET A 8 2.46 -2.32 -6.41
C MET A 8 3.59 -2.59 -7.40
N ASP A 9 3.70 -3.83 -7.89
CA ASP A 9 4.74 -4.17 -8.86
C ASP A 9 4.48 -3.56 -10.26
N ASN A 10 5.54 -3.47 -11.07
CA ASN A 10 5.47 -2.91 -12.42
C ASN A 10 4.54 -3.71 -13.33
N ALA A 11 4.52 -5.03 -13.22
CA ALA A 11 3.69 -5.88 -14.06
C ALA A 11 2.20 -5.68 -13.76
N ALA A 12 1.82 -5.56 -12.48
CA ALA A 12 0.45 -5.28 -12.08
C ALA A 12 0.01 -3.88 -12.55
N GLY A 13 0.86 -2.87 -12.38
CA GLY A 13 0.57 -1.50 -12.86
C GLY A 13 0.40 -1.45 -14.38
N ALA A 14 1.28 -2.11 -15.13
CA ALA A 14 1.19 -2.22 -16.59
C ALA A 14 -0.11 -2.94 -17.00
N ARG A 15 -0.41 -4.09 -16.39
CA ARG A 15 -1.63 -4.86 -16.67
C ARG A 15 -2.89 -4.02 -16.47
N PHE A 16 -3.00 -3.26 -15.38
CA PHE A 16 -4.14 -2.37 -15.14
C PHE A 16 -4.31 -1.37 -16.29
N ARG A 17 -3.24 -0.71 -16.69
CA ARG A 17 -3.27 0.31 -17.75
C ARG A 17 -3.55 -0.25 -19.14
N GLU A 18 -2.99 -1.41 -19.46
CA GLU A 18 -3.10 -2.05 -20.77
C GLU A 18 -4.45 -2.75 -20.98
N THR A 19 -4.93 -3.47 -19.98
CA THR A 19 -6.16 -4.26 -20.10
C THR A 19 -7.42 -3.50 -19.72
N GLY A 20 -7.30 -2.47 -18.86
CA GLY A 20 -8.45 -1.79 -18.28
C GLY A 20 -9.27 -2.68 -17.32
N LEU A 21 -8.67 -3.79 -16.86
CA LEU A 21 -9.26 -4.75 -15.92
C LEU A 21 -8.45 -4.83 -14.64
N ASP A 22 -9.14 -5.01 -13.52
CA ASP A 22 -8.52 -5.28 -12.23
C ASP A 22 -8.21 -6.77 -12.01
N ASP A 23 -7.64 -7.12 -10.86
CA ASP A 23 -7.31 -8.51 -10.53
C ASP A 23 -8.54 -9.41 -10.30
N GLY A 24 -9.71 -8.83 -10.10
CA GLY A 24 -10.99 -9.53 -10.01
C GLY A 24 -11.71 -9.68 -11.36
N GLY A 25 -11.14 -9.13 -12.44
CA GLY A 25 -11.76 -9.15 -13.77
C GLY A 25 -12.81 -8.04 -13.99
N ASN A 26 -12.91 -7.08 -13.07
CA ASN A 26 -13.81 -5.94 -13.21
C ASN A 26 -13.18 -4.86 -14.09
N ARG A 27 -14.01 -4.12 -14.82
CA ARG A 27 -13.55 -2.91 -15.53
C ARG A 27 -13.08 -1.88 -14.51
N LEU A 28 -11.89 -1.30 -14.75
CA LEU A 28 -11.38 -0.22 -13.93
C LEU A 28 -12.28 1.02 -14.08
N HIS A 29 -12.52 1.68 -12.94
CA HIS A 29 -13.19 2.97 -12.95
C HIS A 29 -12.17 4.08 -13.17
N ARG A 30 -12.28 4.79 -14.29
CA ARG A 30 -11.41 5.92 -14.62
C ARG A 30 -12.09 7.23 -14.28
N GLN A 31 -11.38 8.09 -13.57
CA GLN A 31 -11.83 9.45 -13.28
C GLN A 31 -10.67 10.44 -13.29
N ILE A 32 -11.00 11.73 -13.31
CA ILE A 32 -10.05 12.81 -13.05
C ILE A 32 -10.02 13.06 -11.55
N ALA A 33 -8.83 13.07 -10.96
CA ALA A 33 -8.66 13.30 -9.54
C ALA A 33 -9.12 14.72 -9.17
N ASP A 34 -10.07 14.81 -8.25
CA ASP A 34 -10.57 16.05 -7.67
C ASP A 34 -10.21 16.19 -6.17
N HIS A 35 -9.75 15.11 -5.58
CA HIS A 35 -9.25 14.99 -4.22
C HIS A 35 -8.02 14.07 -4.21
N ALA A 36 -7.36 13.95 -3.06
CA ALA A 36 -6.21 13.07 -2.89
C ALA A 36 -6.55 11.62 -3.25
N SER A 37 -5.86 11.09 -4.26
CA SER A 37 -6.02 9.72 -4.74
C SER A 37 -4.66 9.01 -4.69
N PRO A 38 -4.41 8.20 -3.66
CA PRO A 38 -3.08 7.62 -3.41
C PRO A 38 -2.73 6.54 -4.43
N CYS A 39 -1.76 6.82 -5.30
CA CYS A 39 -1.27 5.87 -6.29
C CYS A 39 -0.43 4.77 -5.63
N ARG A 40 -0.82 3.50 -5.78
CA ARG A 40 -0.13 2.35 -5.15
C ARG A 40 1.16 1.95 -5.87
N HIS A 41 1.44 2.53 -7.02
CA HIS A 41 2.66 2.25 -7.79
C HIS A 41 3.80 3.22 -7.48
N CYS A 42 3.55 4.53 -7.55
CA CYS A 42 4.57 5.53 -7.21
C CYS A 42 4.52 6.00 -5.74
N LEU A 43 3.51 5.57 -4.97
CA LEU A 43 3.25 5.94 -3.57
C LEU A 43 3.16 7.46 -3.32
N ALA A 44 2.82 8.23 -4.37
CA ALA A 44 2.49 9.65 -4.29
C ALA A 44 0.98 9.87 -4.46
N GLU A 45 0.52 11.02 -4.01
CA GLU A 45 -0.86 11.44 -4.29
C GLU A 45 -1.00 11.85 -5.76
N ALA A 46 -2.06 11.42 -6.41
CA ALA A 46 -2.46 12.03 -7.67
C ALA A 46 -2.97 13.45 -7.39
N VAL A 47 -2.44 14.41 -8.12
CA VAL A 47 -2.86 15.80 -7.97
C VAL A 47 -4.14 16.06 -8.77
N ARG A 48 -4.85 17.10 -8.38
CA ARG A 48 -6.09 17.51 -9.06
C ARG A 48 -5.86 17.71 -10.55
N GLY A 49 -6.68 17.08 -11.36
CA GLY A 49 -6.60 17.12 -12.82
C GLY A 49 -5.90 15.92 -13.47
N GLU A 50 -5.19 15.12 -12.69
CA GLU A 50 -4.60 13.86 -13.19
C GLU A 50 -5.66 12.77 -13.34
N ALA A 51 -5.50 11.94 -14.37
CA ALA A 51 -6.36 10.77 -14.56
C ALA A 51 -5.89 9.62 -13.65
N VAL A 52 -6.85 9.00 -12.98
CA VAL A 52 -6.61 7.85 -12.08
C VAL A 52 -7.56 6.70 -12.38
N LEU A 53 -7.12 5.50 -12.05
CA LEU A 53 -7.85 4.25 -12.21
C LEU A 53 -8.11 3.63 -10.84
N LEU A 54 -9.35 3.27 -10.55
CA LEU A 54 -9.75 2.52 -9.36
C LEU A 54 -10.05 1.08 -9.75
N GLY A 55 -9.48 0.14 -9.01
CA GLY A 55 -9.74 -1.28 -9.19
C GLY A 55 -9.35 -2.10 -7.98
N SER A 56 -9.74 -3.38 -7.98
CA SER A 56 -9.37 -4.35 -6.97
C SER A 56 -7.95 -4.87 -7.21
N TYR A 57 -7.12 -4.83 -6.17
CA TYR A 57 -5.73 -5.28 -6.22
C TYR A 57 -5.48 -6.42 -5.24
N HIS A 58 -4.87 -7.48 -5.73
CA HIS A 58 -4.43 -8.63 -4.94
C HIS A 58 -2.95 -8.45 -4.60
N PHE A 59 -2.66 -7.86 -3.47
CA PHE A 59 -1.31 -7.39 -3.10
C PHE A 59 -0.37 -8.47 -2.51
N GLY A 60 -0.66 -9.73 -2.81
CA GLY A 60 0.23 -10.87 -2.60
C GLY A 60 0.27 -11.41 -1.17
N ARG A 61 0.56 -10.61 -0.16
CA ARG A 61 0.66 -11.04 1.25
C ARG A 61 -0.10 -10.10 2.19
N PRO A 62 -0.77 -10.61 3.24
CA PRO A 62 -0.73 -12.02 3.69
C PRO A 62 -1.54 -12.95 2.78
N ASN A 63 -1.16 -14.23 2.80
CA ASN A 63 -1.92 -15.33 2.20
C ASN A 63 -2.83 -16.00 3.25
N GLY A 64 -3.60 -17.01 2.83
CA GLY A 64 -4.41 -17.83 3.73
C GLY A 64 -5.57 -17.08 4.36
N ILE A 65 -5.76 -17.20 5.67
CA ILE A 65 -6.92 -16.66 6.40
C ILE A 65 -6.98 -15.13 6.39
N TYR A 66 -5.84 -14.46 6.28
CA TYR A 66 -5.76 -13.00 6.27
C TYR A 66 -5.74 -12.40 4.86
N TRP A 67 -5.81 -13.25 3.83
CA TRP A 67 -5.85 -12.77 2.46
C TRP A 67 -7.14 -12.00 2.17
N THR A 68 -7.00 -10.82 1.60
CA THR A 68 -8.12 -10.01 1.14
C THR A 68 -7.65 -9.06 0.04
N PRO A 69 -8.40 -8.90 -1.05
CA PRO A 69 -8.11 -7.86 -2.03
C PRO A 69 -8.42 -6.48 -1.45
N SER A 70 -7.91 -5.44 -2.09
CA SER A 70 -8.19 -4.06 -1.70
C SER A 70 -8.55 -3.22 -2.92
N PRO A 71 -9.55 -2.35 -2.83
CA PRO A 71 -9.72 -1.28 -3.81
C PRO A 71 -8.52 -0.32 -3.70
N ILE A 72 -7.93 0.01 -4.83
CA ILE A 72 -6.77 0.89 -4.91
C ILE A 72 -6.86 1.86 -6.08
N TRP A 73 -6.18 3.00 -5.94
CA TRP A 73 -5.93 3.93 -7.03
C TRP A 73 -4.53 3.75 -7.61
N VAL A 74 -4.41 3.93 -8.93
CA VAL A 74 -3.14 4.13 -9.63
C VAL A 74 -3.32 5.27 -10.63
N HIS A 75 -2.22 5.97 -11.00
CA HIS A 75 -2.25 6.90 -12.12
C HIS A 75 -2.65 6.16 -13.41
N ALA A 76 -3.51 6.77 -14.23
CA ALA A 76 -3.85 6.22 -15.54
C ALA A 76 -2.65 6.26 -16.50
N ASP A 77 -1.83 7.28 -16.39
CA ASP A 77 -0.57 7.39 -17.12
C ASP A 77 0.57 6.67 -16.37
N SER A 78 1.63 6.31 -17.10
CA SER A 78 2.82 5.71 -16.49
C SER A 78 3.44 6.65 -15.46
N CYS A 79 3.84 6.09 -14.32
CA CYS A 79 4.56 6.81 -13.27
C CYS A 79 5.74 5.97 -12.79
N PRO A 80 6.81 6.59 -12.24
CA PRO A 80 7.94 5.85 -11.71
C PRO A 80 7.53 5.07 -10.46
N ARG A 81 8.00 3.83 -10.34
CA ARG A 81 7.79 3.02 -9.14
C ARG A 81 8.55 3.63 -7.95
N PHE A 82 7.95 3.61 -6.76
CA PHE A 82 8.63 4.05 -5.55
C PHE A 82 9.75 3.07 -5.16
N GLU A 83 11.00 3.56 -5.03
CA GLU A 83 12.19 2.73 -4.79
C GLU A 83 13.17 3.39 -3.79
N HIS A 84 12.65 3.97 -2.72
CA HIS A 84 13.47 4.63 -1.70
C HIS A 84 13.61 3.77 -0.44
N LEU A 85 14.82 3.73 0.12
CA LEU A 85 15.10 3.15 1.43
C LEU A 85 14.84 4.18 2.54
N ASP A 86 14.41 3.69 3.70
CA ASP A 86 14.20 4.47 4.93
C ASP A 86 13.32 5.71 4.73
N ARG A 87 12.42 5.66 3.76
CA ARG A 87 11.53 6.78 3.44
C ARG A 87 10.06 6.34 3.49
N ILE A 88 9.32 7.01 4.35
CA ILE A 88 7.86 6.86 4.39
C ILE A 88 7.26 7.69 3.24
N PRO A 89 6.47 7.05 2.35
CA PRO A 89 5.90 7.73 1.20
C PRO A 89 4.78 8.71 1.58
N GLU A 90 4.54 9.66 0.69
CA GLU A 90 3.55 10.72 0.86
C GLU A 90 2.14 10.17 1.17
N ILE A 91 1.73 9.11 0.46
CA ILE A 91 0.40 8.50 0.67
C ILE A 91 0.20 7.91 2.07
N VAL A 92 1.28 7.62 2.78
CA VAL A 92 1.24 7.21 4.19
C VAL A 92 1.27 8.43 5.10
N ARG A 93 2.20 9.38 4.85
CA ARG A 93 2.38 10.59 5.67
C ARG A 93 1.11 11.45 5.79
N ASN A 94 0.28 11.49 4.76
CA ASN A 94 -0.84 12.41 4.64
C ASN A 94 -2.14 11.88 5.28
N ARG A 95 -2.11 10.77 6.03
CA ARG A 95 -3.35 10.19 6.57
C ARG A 95 -3.16 9.41 7.86
N LEU A 96 -4.27 9.16 8.53
CA LEU A 96 -4.34 8.19 9.61
C LEU A 96 -4.22 6.78 9.01
N VAL A 97 -3.31 5.97 9.55
CA VAL A 97 -3.00 4.63 9.02
C VAL A 97 -3.15 3.55 10.07
N SER A 98 -3.48 2.34 9.61
CA SER A 98 -3.43 1.12 10.39
C SER A 98 -2.18 0.33 9.96
N VAL A 99 -1.32 0.05 10.91
CA VAL A 99 -0.08 -0.73 10.75
C VAL A 99 -0.35 -2.14 11.24
N ARG A 100 -0.14 -3.14 10.40
CA ARG A 100 -0.43 -4.54 10.68
C ARG A 100 0.82 -5.37 10.47
N ALA A 101 1.34 -5.97 11.55
CA ALA A 101 2.52 -6.84 11.51
C ALA A 101 2.11 -8.29 11.26
N TYR A 102 2.91 -9.00 10.48
CA TYR A 102 2.70 -10.41 10.14
C TYR A 102 3.97 -11.23 10.31
N ASP A 103 3.80 -12.49 10.73
CA ASP A 103 4.90 -13.45 10.82
C ASP A 103 5.21 -14.12 9.46
N ALA A 104 6.24 -14.96 9.42
CA ALA A 104 6.67 -15.67 8.20
C ALA A 104 5.61 -16.67 7.65
N ARG A 105 4.59 -17.01 8.44
CA ARG A 105 3.47 -17.85 8.04
C ARG A 105 2.24 -17.06 7.62
N ASP A 106 2.37 -15.73 7.50
CA ASP A 106 1.30 -14.78 7.16
C ASP A 106 0.22 -14.62 8.26
N PHE A 107 0.54 -14.94 9.52
CA PHE A 107 -0.37 -14.69 10.65
C PHE A 107 -0.17 -13.29 11.21
N CYS A 108 -1.28 -12.62 11.52
CA CYS A 108 -1.25 -11.28 12.11
C CYS A 108 -0.75 -11.33 13.57
N LEU A 109 0.21 -10.47 13.89
CA LEU A 109 0.72 -10.26 15.23
C LEU A 109 -0.05 -9.11 15.89
N TYR A 110 -1.19 -9.43 16.50
CA TYR A 110 -2.15 -8.44 17.02
C TYR A 110 -1.59 -7.54 18.12
N ASP A 111 -0.58 -8.01 18.84
CA ASP A 111 0.08 -7.27 19.91
C ASP A 111 1.09 -6.21 19.41
N LEU A 112 1.42 -6.21 18.13
CA LEU A 112 2.40 -5.29 17.54
C LEU A 112 1.78 -4.17 16.72
N GLY A 113 0.68 -4.46 16.01
CA GLY A 113 0.01 -3.50 15.15
C GLY A 113 -0.73 -2.41 15.93
N ASP A 114 -0.94 -1.26 15.29
CA ASP A 114 -1.69 -0.14 15.88
C ASP A 114 -2.15 0.83 14.79
N VAL A 115 -2.91 1.85 15.22
CA VAL A 115 -3.29 3.02 14.40
C VAL A 115 -2.36 4.19 14.75
N SER A 116 -1.88 4.89 13.74
CA SER A 116 -0.98 6.04 13.89
C SER A 116 -1.30 7.14 12.89
N ASP A 117 -1.03 8.39 13.28
CA ASP A 117 -0.86 9.45 12.28
C ASP A 117 0.34 9.09 11.39
N GLY A 118 0.18 9.23 10.07
CA GLY A 118 1.25 8.87 9.13
C GLY A 118 2.52 9.70 9.29
N ARG A 119 2.44 10.86 9.92
CA ARG A 119 3.61 11.70 10.25
C ARG A 119 4.48 11.08 11.33
N ASP A 120 3.87 10.29 12.23
CA ASP A 120 4.52 9.69 13.41
C ASP A 120 4.73 8.17 13.25
N VAL A 121 4.41 7.61 12.09
CA VAL A 121 4.38 6.16 11.85
C VAL A 121 5.75 5.48 11.93
N ASP A 122 6.85 6.22 11.79
CA ASP A 122 8.23 5.67 11.78
C ASP A 122 8.51 4.84 13.03
N ALA A 123 8.19 5.36 14.22
CA ALA A 123 8.43 4.65 15.48
C ALA A 123 7.65 3.33 15.57
N LEU A 124 6.40 3.33 15.08
CA LEU A 124 5.56 2.13 15.05
C LEU A 124 6.11 1.08 14.08
N ILE A 125 6.54 1.49 12.89
CA ILE A 125 7.18 0.60 11.91
C ILE A 125 8.46 0.01 12.49
N GLN A 126 9.33 0.82 13.10
CA GLN A 126 10.57 0.36 13.73
C GLN A 126 10.29 -0.63 14.87
N ARG A 127 9.26 -0.38 15.68
CA ARG A 127 8.83 -1.30 16.74
C ARG A 127 8.37 -2.64 16.16
N CYS A 128 7.51 -2.61 15.14
CA CYS A 128 7.02 -3.82 14.50
C CYS A 128 8.15 -4.63 13.85
N LEU A 129 8.97 -4.00 13.02
CA LEU A 129 10.09 -4.66 12.33
C LEU A 129 11.23 -5.06 13.29
N GLY A 130 11.34 -4.41 14.46
CA GLY A 130 12.31 -4.76 15.50
C GLY A 130 11.98 -6.06 16.24
N ASP A 131 10.73 -6.49 16.23
CA ASP A 131 10.34 -7.78 16.81
C ASP A 131 10.77 -8.93 15.89
N SER A 132 11.46 -9.92 16.44
CA SER A 132 11.99 -11.06 15.68
C SER A 132 10.92 -11.95 15.05
N ARG A 133 9.69 -11.89 15.53
CA ARG A 133 8.54 -12.63 14.98
C ARG A 133 8.04 -12.01 13.68
N THR A 134 8.24 -10.71 13.48
CA THR A 134 7.73 -10.00 12.31
C THR A 134 8.54 -10.32 11.07
N ASP A 135 7.86 -10.75 10.01
CA ASP A 135 8.43 -10.90 8.68
C ASP A 135 8.19 -9.65 7.83
N PHE A 136 6.98 -9.15 7.83
CA PHE A 136 6.62 -7.91 7.12
C PHE A 136 5.51 -7.15 7.83
N VAL A 137 5.29 -5.92 7.38
CA VAL A 137 4.21 -5.05 7.85
C VAL A 137 3.39 -4.58 6.66
N ASN A 138 2.06 -4.59 6.75
CA ASN A 138 1.19 -3.90 5.79
C ASN A 138 0.65 -2.62 6.41
N ILE A 139 0.66 -1.54 5.61
CA ILE A 139 0.06 -0.26 5.98
C ILE A 139 -1.24 -0.10 5.19
N HIS A 140 -2.30 0.21 5.91
CA HIS A 140 -3.63 0.47 5.37
C HIS A 140 -4.12 1.85 5.81
N THR A 141 -5.05 2.43 5.07
CA THR A 141 -5.82 3.58 5.55
C THR A 141 -6.63 3.14 6.78
N ALA A 142 -6.65 3.94 7.86
CA ALA A 142 -7.29 3.52 9.10
C ALA A 142 -8.82 3.45 8.99
N ARG A 143 -9.45 4.38 8.27
CA ARG A 143 -10.92 4.48 8.17
C ARG A 143 -11.51 3.48 7.18
N PRO A 144 -11.23 3.57 5.86
CA PRO A 144 -11.79 2.62 4.89
C PRO A 144 -11.05 1.27 4.88
N GLY A 145 -9.83 1.17 5.43
CA GLY A 145 -9.07 -0.07 5.51
C GLY A 145 -8.33 -0.46 4.23
N CYS A 146 -8.26 0.42 3.23
CA CYS A 146 -7.60 0.12 1.96
C CYS A 146 -6.09 -0.03 2.11
N PHE A 147 -5.50 -1.01 1.42
CA PHE A 147 -4.06 -1.22 1.38
C PHE A 147 -3.32 -0.02 0.77
N LEU A 148 -2.21 0.38 1.37
CA LEU A 148 -1.31 1.42 0.88
C LEU A 148 -0.01 0.84 0.35
N CYS A 149 0.75 0.18 1.18
CA CYS A 149 2.00 -0.49 0.83
C CYS A 149 2.38 -1.53 1.88
N ARG A 150 3.29 -2.43 1.51
CA ARG A 150 3.97 -3.31 2.46
C ARG A 150 5.29 -2.66 2.89
N VAL A 151 5.75 -2.96 4.09
CA VAL A 151 7.07 -2.56 4.60
C VAL A 151 7.84 -3.80 5.01
N GLU A 152 9.07 -3.88 4.56
CA GLU A 152 10.00 -4.99 4.80
C GLU A 152 11.34 -4.45 5.29
N ARG A 153 12.11 -5.29 5.97
CA ARG A 153 13.55 -5.01 6.20
C ARG A 153 14.27 -4.93 4.86
N ALA A 154 15.21 -3.98 4.74
CA ALA A 154 16.02 -3.80 3.53
C ALA A 154 17.31 -4.62 3.59
#